data_bb5da20bf9d56a4657fe73110029f85d
#
_entry.id   bb5da20bf9d56a4657fe73110029f85d
#
_cell.length_a   1.000
_cell.length_b   1.000
_cell.length_c   1.000
_cell.angle_alpha   90.00
_cell.angle_beta   90.00
_cell.angle_gamma   90.00
#
_symmetry.space_group_name_H-M   'P 1'
#
loop_
_entity.id
_entity.type
_entity.pdbx_description
1 polymer ?
#
loop_
_entity_poly.entity_id
_entity_poly.type
_entity_poly.pdbx_seq_one_letter_code
_entity_poly.pdbx_strand_id
1 'polypeptide(L)'
;MMKLKHLATATFCLMVAFGCSSEKRPIYKDASADIEARVNDLVNRMTLEEKILQLNQYVLGVNTVENNFGEMVKDIPVEIGSLIYFNDHAEVRNAMQKKAMEESRLGIPILFGHDVIHGYRTTYPIPLALACSWNPDLVRQASEVAAQEAYDCGVNWTFSPMVDVSRDPRWGRVMECFGEDPY
;
A
#
# COMPACT_ATOMS: atom_id res chain seq x y z
N MET A 1 12.68 77.67 -37.38
CA MET A 1 13.69 77.10 -36.44
C MET A 1 12.97 76.51 -35.29
N MET A 2 12.72 75.18 -35.34
CA MET A 2 12.06 74.42 -34.26
C MET A 2 13.10 73.54 -33.58
N LYS A 3 13.28 73.68 -32.27
CA LYS A 3 14.17 72.88 -31.48
C LYS A 3 13.44 71.56 -31.00
N LEU A 4 13.91 70.46 -31.47
CA LEU A 4 13.40 69.14 -31.09
C LEU A 4 13.96 68.76 -29.69
N LYS A 5 13.08 68.62 -28.71
CA LYS A 5 13.46 68.17 -27.38
C LYS A 5 13.38 66.63 -27.37
N HIS A 6 14.51 66.04 -27.16
CA HIS A 6 14.58 64.55 -26.93
C HIS A 6 14.01 64.22 -25.57
N LEU A 7 12.93 63.45 -25.57
CA LEU A 7 12.35 62.83 -24.38
C LEU A 7 13.00 61.44 -24.19
N ALA A 8 13.88 61.35 -23.22
CA ALA A 8 14.47 60.07 -22.84
C ALA A 8 13.46 59.28 -21.99
N THR A 9 12.92 58.23 -22.56
CA THR A 9 12.05 57.28 -21.83
C THR A 9 12.95 56.26 -21.14
N ALA A 10 13.09 56.39 -19.83
CA ALA A 10 13.75 55.38 -19.01
C ALA A 10 12.82 54.21 -18.82
N THR A 11 13.08 53.11 -19.53
CA THR A 11 12.39 51.85 -19.34
C THR A 11 12.95 51.17 -18.07
N PHE A 12 12.19 51.23 -16.99
CA PHE A 12 12.50 50.55 -15.75
C PHE A 12 12.12 49.05 -15.92
N CYS A 13 13.10 48.21 -16.27
CA CYS A 13 12.96 46.77 -16.26
C CYS A 13 12.84 46.27 -14.81
N LEU A 14 11.61 46.02 -14.38
CA LEU A 14 11.34 45.31 -13.12
C LEU A 14 11.69 43.84 -13.33
N MET A 15 12.92 43.46 -12.97
CA MET A 15 13.27 42.06 -12.86
C MET A 15 12.52 41.47 -11.66
N VAL A 16 11.40 40.83 -11.92
CA VAL A 16 10.77 39.95 -10.98
C VAL A 16 11.66 38.70 -10.88
N ALA A 17 12.54 38.68 -9.91
CA ALA A 17 13.26 37.50 -9.52
C ALA A 17 12.22 36.50 -8.96
N PHE A 18 11.72 35.61 -9.81
CA PHE A 18 11.11 34.39 -9.34
C PHE A 18 12.19 33.60 -8.61
N GLY A 19 12.25 33.84 -7.32
CA GLY A 19 13.00 32.97 -6.42
C GLY A 19 12.38 31.59 -6.48
N CYS A 20 12.92 30.72 -7.35
CA CYS A 20 12.68 29.31 -7.30
C CYS A 20 13.28 28.83 -5.97
N SER A 21 12.53 28.93 -4.88
CA SER A 21 12.86 28.20 -3.67
C SER A 21 12.73 26.73 -4.06
N SER A 22 13.86 26.06 -4.29
CA SER A 22 13.87 24.61 -4.40
C SER A 22 13.41 24.12 -3.02
N GLU A 23 12.10 23.84 -2.88
CA GLU A 23 11.64 23.14 -1.70
C GLU A 23 12.45 21.86 -1.61
N LYS A 24 13.25 21.77 -0.54
CA LYS A 24 14.03 20.57 -0.28
C LYS A 24 13.05 19.41 -0.25
N ARG A 25 13.33 18.39 -1.05
CA ARG A 25 12.52 17.16 -1.08
C ARG A 25 12.26 16.71 0.36
N PRO A 26 11.00 16.41 0.72
CA PRO A 26 10.69 15.94 2.09
C PRO A 26 11.51 14.72 2.46
N ILE A 27 11.95 14.64 3.72
CA ILE A 27 12.81 13.53 4.20
C ILE A 27 12.11 12.18 4.01
N TYR A 28 10.81 12.09 4.23
CA TYR A 28 10.06 10.84 4.06
C TYR A 28 10.09 10.29 2.63
N LYS A 29 10.31 11.14 1.61
CA LYS A 29 10.47 10.73 0.20
C LYS A 29 11.90 10.35 -0.17
N ASP A 30 12.86 10.51 0.72
CA ASP A 30 14.26 10.11 0.51
C ASP A 30 14.47 8.68 0.99
N ALA A 31 14.59 7.74 0.06
CA ALA A 31 14.80 6.33 0.40
C ALA A 31 16.14 6.04 1.10
N SER A 32 17.12 6.94 0.99
CA SER A 32 18.43 6.80 1.62
C SER A 32 18.48 7.34 3.04
N ALA A 33 17.47 8.11 3.46
CA ALA A 33 17.40 8.65 4.81
C ALA A 33 17.02 7.56 5.83
N ASP A 34 17.40 7.78 7.07
CA ASP A 34 17.05 6.90 8.18
C ASP A 34 15.54 6.70 8.29
N ILE A 35 15.12 5.46 8.59
CA ILE A 35 13.70 5.08 8.63
C ILE A 35 12.93 5.90 9.67
N GLU A 36 13.48 6.04 10.88
CA GLU A 36 12.83 6.80 11.96
C GLU A 36 12.70 8.29 11.60
N ALA A 37 13.73 8.85 10.98
CA ALA A 37 13.67 10.23 10.49
C ALA A 37 12.59 10.42 9.42
N ARG A 38 12.43 9.45 8.51
CA ARG A 38 11.39 9.45 7.48
C ARG A 38 9.99 9.34 8.08
N VAL A 39 9.80 8.41 9.02
CA VAL A 39 8.53 8.22 9.73
C VAL A 39 8.13 9.48 10.48
N ASN A 40 9.04 10.05 11.25
CA ASN A 40 8.78 11.28 12.02
C ASN A 40 8.45 12.47 11.11
N ASP A 41 9.18 12.66 10.00
CA ASP A 41 8.88 13.72 9.02
C ASP A 41 7.48 13.54 8.42
N LEU A 42 7.11 12.30 8.05
CA LEU A 42 5.79 11.99 7.49
C LEU A 42 4.67 12.24 8.49
N VAL A 43 4.76 11.67 9.69
CA VAL A 43 3.73 11.79 10.75
C VAL A 43 3.52 13.24 11.17
N ASN A 44 4.58 14.05 11.22
CA ASN A 44 4.49 15.47 11.54
C ASN A 44 3.79 16.30 10.43
N ARG A 45 3.80 15.81 9.19
CA ARG A 45 3.10 16.47 8.06
C ARG A 45 1.64 16.10 7.95
N MET A 46 1.25 14.94 8.50
CA MET A 46 -0.12 14.42 8.40
C MET A 46 -1.09 15.21 9.25
N THR A 47 -2.26 15.50 8.66
CA THR A 47 -3.43 15.96 9.41
C THR A 47 -3.99 14.84 10.27
N LEU A 48 -4.92 15.16 11.19
CA LEU A 48 -5.59 14.15 11.99
C LEU A 48 -6.39 13.18 11.11
N GLU A 49 -7.09 13.71 10.12
CA GLU A 49 -7.88 12.93 9.15
C GLU A 49 -7.00 11.94 8.38
N GLU A 50 -5.86 12.40 7.88
CA GLU A 50 -4.90 11.54 7.17
C GLU A 50 -4.36 10.44 8.08
N LYS A 51 -4.08 10.74 9.34
CA LYS A 51 -3.65 9.73 10.33
C LYS A 51 -4.74 8.68 10.56
N ILE A 52 -6.00 9.10 10.68
CA ILE A 52 -7.14 8.20 10.85
C ILE A 52 -7.32 7.33 9.61
N LEU A 53 -7.23 7.90 8.41
CA LEU A 53 -7.36 7.16 7.16
C LEU A 53 -6.24 6.13 6.98
N GLN A 54 -5.01 6.43 7.40
CA GLN A 54 -3.90 5.47 7.38
C GLN A 54 -4.11 4.26 8.30
N LEU A 55 -4.97 4.37 9.32
CA LEU A 55 -5.35 3.26 10.20
C LEU A 55 -6.54 2.45 9.65
N ASN A 56 -7.19 2.92 8.59
CA ASN A 56 -8.32 2.24 7.99
C ASN A 56 -7.87 1.19 6.96
N GLN A 57 -8.57 0.05 7.00
CA GLN A 57 -8.49 -1.00 6.00
C GLN A 57 -9.85 -1.16 5.33
N TYR A 58 -9.87 -1.00 4.02
CA TYR A 58 -11.06 -1.26 3.21
C TYR A 58 -10.99 -2.66 2.60
N VAL A 59 -12.15 -3.16 2.20
CA VAL A 59 -12.27 -4.47 1.54
C VAL A 59 -13.00 -4.27 0.20
N LEU A 60 -12.37 -4.70 -0.89
CA LEU A 60 -13.01 -4.86 -2.18
C LEU A 60 -13.39 -6.32 -2.37
N GLY A 61 -14.70 -6.57 -2.43
CA GLY A 61 -15.25 -7.91 -2.44
C GLY A 61 -15.03 -8.67 -3.76
N VAL A 62 -15.18 -9.99 -3.66
CA VAL A 62 -15.03 -10.95 -4.76
C VAL A 62 -16.07 -10.76 -5.86
N ASN A 63 -17.24 -10.19 -5.54
CA ASN A 63 -18.39 -10.10 -6.45
C ASN A 63 -18.44 -8.83 -7.30
N THR A 64 -17.41 -8.04 -7.25
CA THR A 64 -17.32 -6.76 -7.98
C THR A 64 -16.52 -6.90 -9.26
N VAL A 65 -16.48 -8.10 -9.81
CA VAL A 65 -15.84 -8.41 -11.08
C VAL A 65 -16.79 -8.02 -12.20
N GLU A 66 -16.31 -7.36 -13.12
CA GLU A 66 -16.55 -7.36 -14.56
C GLU A 66 -16.90 -6.04 -15.21
N ASN A 67 -17.56 -5.04 -14.60
CA ASN A 67 -17.90 -3.89 -15.45
C ASN A 67 -17.87 -2.49 -14.83
N ASN A 68 -17.54 -2.33 -13.54
CA ASN A 68 -17.59 -0.98 -12.91
C ASN A 68 -16.43 -0.70 -11.94
N PHE A 69 -15.18 -1.01 -12.36
CA PHE A 69 -14.00 -0.69 -11.57
C PHE A 69 -13.99 0.78 -11.10
N GLY A 70 -14.33 1.71 -11.99
CA GLY A 70 -14.37 3.12 -11.67
C GLY A 70 -15.39 3.49 -10.58
N GLU A 71 -16.53 2.80 -10.52
CA GLU A 71 -17.53 3.04 -9.47
C GLU A 71 -17.13 2.42 -8.13
N MET A 72 -16.51 1.25 -8.15
CA MET A 72 -16.09 0.54 -6.93
C MET A 72 -15.02 1.27 -6.14
N VAL A 73 -14.09 1.89 -6.83
CA VAL A 73 -12.98 2.64 -6.19
C VAL A 73 -13.30 4.11 -5.99
N LYS A 74 -14.44 4.57 -6.50
CA LYS A 74 -14.84 5.97 -6.42
C LYS A 74 -15.03 6.46 -5.00
N ASP A 75 -15.57 5.60 -4.14
CA ASP A 75 -15.89 5.92 -2.75
C ASP A 75 -14.77 5.56 -1.78
N ILE A 76 -13.64 4.99 -2.29
CA ILE A 76 -12.48 4.69 -1.45
C ILE A 76 -11.59 5.93 -1.40
N PRO A 77 -11.34 6.49 -0.20
CA PRO A 77 -10.43 7.61 -0.06
C PRO A 77 -9.02 7.26 -0.53
N VAL A 78 -8.34 8.20 -1.17
CA VAL A 78 -6.97 7.98 -1.70
C VAL A 78 -5.90 7.91 -0.61
N GLU A 79 -6.23 8.35 0.61
CA GLU A 79 -5.34 8.39 1.76
C GLU A 79 -5.44 7.16 2.66
N ILE A 80 -6.16 6.10 2.26
CA ILE A 80 -6.29 4.88 3.09
C ILE A 80 -4.94 4.20 3.29
N GLY A 81 -4.78 3.58 4.47
CA GLY A 81 -3.55 2.83 4.79
C GLY A 81 -3.48 1.48 4.09
N SER A 82 -4.60 0.77 4.01
CA SER A 82 -4.61 -0.58 3.46
C SER A 82 -5.92 -0.97 2.79
N LEU A 83 -5.82 -1.95 1.89
CA LEU A 83 -6.92 -2.50 1.13
C LEU A 83 -6.79 -4.01 1.02
N ILE A 84 -7.81 -4.75 1.41
CA ILE A 84 -7.95 -6.17 1.07
C ILE A 84 -8.62 -6.24 -0.31
N TYR A 85 -7.96 -6.89 -1.26
CA TYR A 85 -8.49 -7.09 -2.60
C TYR A 85 -8.34 -8.54 -3.02
N PHE A 86 -9.48 -9.22 -3.16
CA PHE A 86 -9.52 -10.68 -3.35
C PHE A 86 -9.35 -11.14 -4.81
N ASN A 87 -9.12 -10.23 -5.75
CA ASN A 87 -8.91 -10.58 -7.16
C ASN A 87 -7.47 -10.37 -7.59
N ASP A 88 -7.07 -11.06 -8.67
CA ASP A 88 -5.71 -11.05 -9.22
C ASP A 88 -5.45 -9.97 -10.27
N HIS A 89 -6.39 -9.03 -10.44
CA HIS A 89 -6.25 -7.99 -11.45
C HIS A 89 -5.20 -6.96 -11.04
N ALA A 90 -4.00 -7.09 -11.58
CA ALA A 90 -2.89 -6.18 -11.33
C ALA A 90 -3.21 -4.74 -11.75
N GLU A 91 -4.03 -4.57 -12.79
CA GLU A 91 -4.46 -3.27 -13.30
C GLU A 91 -5.23 -2.49 -12.24
N VAL A 92 -6.06 -3.18 -11.45
CA VAL A 92 -6.83 -2.58 -10.36
C VAL A 92 -5.91 -2.10 -9.26
N ARG A 93 -4.98 -2.94 -8.80
CA ARG A 93 -3.99 -2.55 -7.79
C ARG A 93 -3.14 -1.39 -8.27
N ASN A 94 -2.65 -1.45 -9.50
CA ASN A 94 -1.84 -0.38 -10.09
C ASN A 94 -2.61 0.94 -10.21
N ALA A 95 -3.88 0.89 -10.60
CA ALA A 95 -4.70 2.09 -10.71
C ALA A 95 -4.97 2.72 -9.34
N MET A 96 -5.27 1.90 -8.32
CA MET A 96 -5.45 2.37 -6.94
C MET A 96 -4.15 2.96 -6.37
N GLN A 97 -3.04 2.29 -6.60
CA GLN A 97 -1.73 2.76 -6.16
C GLN A 97 -1.35 4.09 -6.82
N LYS A 98 -1.56 4.17 -8.13
CA LYS A 98 -1.34 5.41 -8.87
C LYS A 98 -2.19 6.55 -8.31
N LYS A 99 -3.49 6.30 -8.10
CA LYS A 99 -4.41 7.27 -7.53
C LYS A 99 -3.95 7.74 -6.14
N ALA A 100 -3.57 6.82 -5.25
CA ALA A 100 -3.06 7.17 -3.92
C ALA A 100 -1.79 8.02 -3.98
N MET A 101 -0.88 7.72 -4.90
CA MET A 101 0.41 8.41 -4.99
C MET A 101 0.33 9.76 -5.71
N GLU A 102 -0.57 9.92 -6.68
CA GLU A 102 -0.65 11.11 -7.52
C GLU A 102 -1.74 12.09 -7.08
N GLU A 103 -2.85 11.60 -6.49
CA GLU A 103 -3.99 12.44 -6.12
C GLU A 103 -4.02 12.79 -4.63
N SER A 104 -3.35 12.01 -3.75
CA SER A 104 -3.27 12.37 -2.34
C SER A 104 -2.15 13.40 -2.09
N ARG A 105 -2.33 14.22 -1.06
CA ARG A 105 -1.39 15.30 -0.71
C ARG A 105 0.02 14.79 -0.36
N LEU A 106 0.10 13.66 0.31
CA LEU A 106 1.38 13.10 0.78
C LEU A 106 1.93 12.02 -0.14
N GLY A 107 1.11 11.45 -1.02
CA GLY A 107 1.53 10.39 -1.94
C GLY A 107 1.97 9.12 -1.22
N ILE A 108 1.22 8.70 -0.19
CA ILE A 108 1.51 7.48 0.56
C ILE A 108 0.92 6.28 -0.20
N PRO A 109 1.72 5.26 -0.51
CA PRO A 109 1.22 4.07 -1.17
C PRO A 109 0.32 3.23 -0.25
N ILE A 110 -0.67 2.55 -0.84
CA ILE A 110 -1.58 1.64 -0.14
C ILE A 110 -0.89 0.30 0.13
N LEU A 111 -1.11 -0.27 1.31
CA LEU A 111 -0.77 -1.66 1.60
C LEU A 111 -1.89 -2.57 1.09
N PHE A 112 -1.57 -3.49 0.16
CA PHE A 112 -2.49 -4.49 -0.32
C PHE A 112 -2.37 -5.77 0.50
N GLY A 113 -3.41 -6.04 1.31
CA GLY A 113 -3.49 -7.21 2.17
C GLY A 113 -4.24 -8.37 1.51
N HIS A 114 -3.84 -9.60 1.83
CA HIS A 114 -4.54 -10.81 1.44
C HIS A 114 -4.29 -11.97 2.41
N ASP A 115 -5.30 -12.83 2.59
CA ASP A 115 -5.15 -14.09 3.31
C ASP A 115 -4.49 -15.12 2.41
N VAL A 116 -3.23 -15.44 2.68
CA VAL A 116 -2.47 -16.45 1.92
C VAL A 116 -2.25 -17.66 2.83
N ILE A 117 -3.34 -18.22 3.37
CA ILE A 117 -3.28 -19.21 4.48
C ILE A 117 -2.74 -20.56 4.02
N HIS A 118 -3.13 -21.02 2.84
CA HIS A 118 -2.64 -22.27 2.28
C HIS A 118 -2.44 -22.21 0.76
N GLY A 119 -1.85 -21.12 0.30
CA GLY A 119 -1.57 -20.85 -1.10
C GLY A 119 -2.23 -19.58 -1.59
N TYR A 120 -1.85 -19.15 -2.78
CA TYR A 120 -2.42 -17.99 -3.45
C TYR A 120 -3.10 -18.41 -4.76
N ARG A 121 -2.36 -18.65 -5.83
CA ARG A 121 -2.87 -19.29 -7.06
C ARG A 121 -2.80 -20.81 -6.96
N THR A 122 -1.67 -21.31 -6.49
CA THR A 122 -1.49 -22.73 -6.19
C THR A 122 -2.09 -23.02 -4.81
N THR A 123 -3.11 -23.86 -4.76
CA THR A 123 -3.71 -24.30 -3.49
C THR A 123 -2.92 -25.44 -2.90
N TYR A 124 -2.45 -25.26 -1.66
CA TYR A 124 -1.80 -26.30 -0.87
C TYR A 124 -2.78 -26.90 0.15
N PRO A 125 -2.43 -28.04 0.76
CA PRO A 125 -3.19 -28.55 1.90
C PRO A 125 -3.33 -27.47 2.98
N ILE A 126 -4.43 -27.54 3.73
CA ILE A 126 -4.66 -26.63 4.87
C ILE A 126 -3.52 -26.74 5.89
N PRO A 127 -3.23 -25.70 6.70
CA PRO A 127 -2.13 -25.69 7.64
C PRO A 127 -2.11 -26.90 8.58
N LEU A 128 -3.26 -27.32 9.10
CA LEU A 128 -3.36 -28.53 9.93
C LEU A 128 -2.89 -29.80 9.19
N ALA A 129 -3.23 -29.93 7.91
CA ALA A 129 -2.78 -31.08 7.10
C ALA A 129 -1.28 -30.97 6.73
N LEU A 130 -0.77 -29.76 6.49
CA LEU A 130 0.66 -29.53 6.31
C LEU A 130 1.44 -29.90 7.56
N ALA A 131 0.94 -29.57 8.76
CA ALA A 131 1.54 -29.95 10.03
C ALA A 131 1.62 -31.49 10.21
N CYS A 132 0.61 -32.23 9.75
CA CYS A 132 0.61 -33.68 9.78
C CYS A 132 1.72 -34.32 8.93
N SER A 133 2.37 -33.58 8.06
CA SER A 133 3.54 -34.08 7.30
C SER A 133 4.78 -34.28 8.18
N TRP A 134 4.87 -33.62 9.34
CA TRP A 134 6.06 -33.52 10.19
C TRP A 134 7.32 -33.11 9.41
N ASN A 135 7.15 -32.37 8.32
CA ASN A 135 8.22 -31.93 7.45
C ASN A 135 8.23 -30.41 7.31
N PRO A 136 9.01 -29.69 8.15
CA PRO A 136 9.09 -28.22 8.08
C PRO A 136 9.61 -27.69 6.74
N ASP A 137 10.46 -28.46 6.04
CA ASP A 137 10.97 -28.04 4.74
C ASP A 137 9.88 -28.05 3.66
N LEU A 138 8.95 -28.98 3.73
CA LEU A 138 7.80 -29.01 2.82
C LEU A 138 6.88 -27.79 3.06
N VAL A 139 6.62 -27.48 4.33
CA VAL A 139 5.83 -26.30 4.71
C VAL A 139 6.51 -25.02 4.23
N ARG A 140 7.82 -24.91 4.43
CA ARG A 140 8.61 -23.76 3.95
C ARG A 140 8.51 -23.60 2.43
N GLN A 141 8.71 -24.67 1.66
CA GLN A 141 8.61 -24.62 0.20
C GLN A 141 7.21 -24.19 -0.29
N ALA A 142 6.15 -24.76 0.31
CA ALA A 142 4.77 -24.34 -0.01
C ALA A 142 4.54 -22.86 0.28
N SER A 143 5.03 -22.38 1.40
CA SER A 143 4.91 -20.96 1.80
C SER A 143 5.73 -20.02 0.90
N GLU A 144 6.92 -20.44 0.47
CA GLU A 144 7.75 -19.67 -0.46
C GLU A 144 7.05 -19.48 -1.81
N VAL A 145 6.47 -20.53 -2.37
CA VAL A 145 5.72 -20.44 -3.63
C VAL A 145 4.49 -19.56 -3.45
N ALA A 146 3.73 -19.75 -2.38
CA ALA A 146 2.54 -18.94 -2.12
C ALA A 146 2.88 -17.45 -1.95
N ALA A 147 3.96 -17.13 -1.24
CA ALA A 147 4.44 -15.77 -1.05
C ALA A 147 4.91 -15.14 -2.37
N GLN A 148 5.63 -15.90 -3.21
CA GLN A 148 6.07 -15.42 -4.52
C GLN A 148 4.88 -15.12 -5.44
N GLU A 149 3.92 -16.03 -5.52
CA GLU A 149 2.71 -15.83 -6.33
C GLU A 149 1.92 -14.61 -5.87
N ALA A 150 1.76 -14.43 -4.57
CA ALA A 150 1.08 -13.27 -3.99
C ALA A 150 1.84 -11.96 -4.30
N TYR A 151 3.16 -11.97 -4.12
CA TYR A 151 4.01 -10.81 -4.41
C TYR A 151 3.95 -10.41 -5.89
N ASP A 152 4.02 -11.36 -6.80
CA ASP A 152 3.94 -11.12 -8.25
C ASP A 152 2.58 -10.52 -8.67
N CYS A 153 1.54 -10.76 -7.87
CA CYS A 153 0.23 -10.16 -8.05
C CYS A 153 0.05 -8.80 -7.33
N GLY A 154 1.10 -8.31 -6.66
CA GLY A 154 1.10 -7.00 -6.00
C GLY A 154 0.54 -7.02 -4.57
N VAL A 155 0.40 -8.19 -3.95
CA VAL A 155 0.15 -8.31 -2.51
C VAL A 155 1.45 -8.03 -1.76
N ASN A 156 1.41 -7.11 -0.82
CA ASN A 156 2.59 -6.73 -0.03
C ASN A 156 2.37 -6.86 1.48
N TRP A 157 1.22 -7.37 1.88
CA TRP A 157 0.87 -7.70 3.25
C TRP A 157 0.05 -8.99 3.30
N THR A 158 0.57 -10.04 3.91
CA THR A 158 -0.17 -11.28 4.16
C THR A 158 -0.63 -11.36 5.61
N PHE A 159 -1.80 -11.96 5.84
CA PHE A 159 -2.34 -12.22 7.18
C PHE A 159 -2.03 -13.65 7.67
N SER A 160 -1.28 -14.42 6.90
CA SER A 160 -0.77 -15.74 7.30
C SER A 160 0.69 -15.68 7.75
N PRO A 161 1.17 -16.67 8.54
CA PRO A 161 0.43 -17.82 9.05
C PRO A 161 -0.49 -17.48 10.22
N MET A 162 -1.54 -18.30 10.42
CA MET A 162 -2.30 -18.28 11.68
C MET A 162 -1.45 -18.86 12.79
N VAL A 163 -1.21 -18.06 13.82
CA VAL A 163 -0.32 -18.43 14.96
C VAL A 163 -1.07 -18.88 16.21
N ASP A 164 -2.37 -19.13 16.06
CA ASP A 164 -3.20 -19.63 17.14
C ASP A 164 -2.86 -21.08 17.48
N VAL A 165 -2.82 -21.40 18.77
CA VAL A 165 -2.70 -22.76 19.26
C VAL A 165 -4.10 -23.33 19.44
N SER A 166 -4.50 -24.23 18.55
CA SER A 166 -5.86 -24.77 18.49
C SER A 166 -6.03 -25.96 19.42
N ARG A 167 -6.53 -25.73 20.64
CA ARG A 167 -6.75 -26.78 21.65
C ARG A 167 -8.16 -27.40 21.61
N ASP A 168 -9.12 -26.70 21.02
CA ASP A 168 -10.51 -27.13 20.95
C ASP A 168 -10.96 -27.22 19.49
N PRO A 169 -11.28 -28.43 18.99
CA PRO A 169 -11.69 -28.62 17.60
C PRO A 169 -13.04 -27.99 17.26
N ARG A 170 -13.80 -27.49 18.23
CA ARG A 170 -15.04 -26.74 18.00
C ARG A 170 -14.80 -25.33 17.53
N TRP A 171 -13.58 -24.80 17.67
CA TRP A 171 -13.23 -23.51 17.13
C TRP A 171 -13.32 -23.48 15.60
N GLY A 172 -14.07 -22.54 15.04
CA GLY A 172 -14.43 -22.53 13.63
C GLY A 172 -13.26 -22.40 12.64
N ARG A 173 -12.08 -21.93 13.11
CA ARG A 173 -10.86 -21.75 12.29
C ARG A 173 -9.76 -22.74 12.63
N VAL A 174 -10.08 -23.86 13.27
CA VAL A 174 -9.12 -24.89 13.67
C VAL A 174 -8.27 -25.40 12.50
N MET A 175 -8.87 -25.49 11.31
CA MET A 175 -8.19 -25.98 10.10
C MET A 175 -7.10 -25.04 9.58
N GLU A 176 -7.13 -23.78 9.96
CA GLU A 176 -6.17 -22.76 9.52
C GLU A 176 -4.90 -22.72 10.39
N CYS A 177 -4.90 -23.41 11.52
CA CYS A 177 -3.78 -23.49 12.47
C CYS A 177 -2.92 -24.73 12.22
N PHE A 178 -1.67 -24.67 12.66
CA PHE A 178 -0.73 -25.79 12.53
C PHE A 178 -0.87 -26.86 13.62
N GLY A 179 -1.78 -26.68 14.56
CA GLY A 179 -2.10 -27.69 15.58
C GLY A 179 -2.30 -27.13 16.98
N GLU A 180 -2.27 -28.04 17.96
CA GLU A 180 -2.52 -27.79 19.38
C GLU A 180 -1.26 -27.57 20.21
N ASP A 181 -0.10 -27.80 19.61
CA ASP A 181 1.21 -27.70 20.24
C ASP A 181 1.94 -26.43 19.76
N PRO A 182 2.51 -25.62 20.68
CA PRO A 182 3.29 -24.44 20.29
C PRO A 182 4.67 -24.79 19.70
N TYR A 183 5.04 -26.06 19.65
CA TYR A 183 6.29 -26.56 19.08
C TYR A 183 6.17 -26.89 17.60
#